data_3d98ec8d807cba37d1116c14f0edd68f
#
_entry.id   3d98ec8d807cba37d1116c14f0edd68f
#
_cell.length_a   1.000
_cell.length_b   1.000
_cell.length_c   1.000
_cell.angle_alpha   90.00
_cell.angle_beta   90.00
_cell.angle_gamma   90.00
#
_symmetry.space_group_name_H-M   'P 1'
#
loop_
_entity.id
_entity.type
_entity.pdbx_description
1 polymer ?
#
loop_
_entity_poly.entity_id
_entity_poly.type
_entity_poly.pdbx_seq_one_letter_code
_entity_poly.pdbx_strand_id
1 'polypeptide(L)'
;MVYRREESALKPDFYNNAPIGDYPLMIFLSLIGKVYYIDECMSTYRHAVAGSWTERNFNNIEKHTRHLETIEKMLWEIDEYTKYVYSHTIEKTIVKNKFYLLLDQGKIQEVKKGELLDFYNDLSKKEKLKIHLNKYAPNLLKIFFRI
;
A
#
# COMPACT_ATOMS: atom_id res chain seq x y z
N MET A 1 -15.41 -1.47 -8.15
CA MET A 1 -15.97 -0.26 -7.52
C MET A 1 -16.99 0.36 -8.44
N VAL A 2 -18.16 0.76 -7.90
CA VAL A 2 -19.24 1.46 -8.63
C VAL A 2 -19.53 2.76 -7.89
N TYR A 3 -19.65 3.88 -8.60
CA TYR A 3 -19.92 5.21 -8.03
C TYR A 3 -20.71 6.06 -9.03
N ARG A 4 -21.33 7.15 -8.55
CA ARG A 4 -22.05 8.08 -9.41
C ARG A 4 -21.06 8.97 -10.16
N ARG A 5 -21.24 9.14 -11.46
CA ARG A 5 -20.35 9.91 -12.34
C ARG A 5 -20.24 11.40 -11.92
N GLU A 6 -21.32 11.97 -11.45
CA GLU A 6 -21.39 13.38 -11.02
C GLU A 6 -20.40 13.69 -9.91
N GLU A 7 -20.24 12.75 -8.97
CA GLU A 7 -19.32 12.88 -7.84
C GLU A 7 -17.83 12.94 -8.28
N SER A 8 -17.50 12.33 -9.42
CA SER A 8 -16.14 12.31 -9.94
C SER A 8 -15.74 13.54 -10.73
N ALA A 9 -16.67 14.47 -10.97
CA ALA A 9 -16.41 15.68 -11.76
C ALA A 9 -15.57 16.73 -11.00
N LEU A 10 -15.58 16.70 -9.66
CA LEU A 10 -14.90 17.66 -8.77
C LEU A 10 -13.65 17.03 -8.11
N LYS A 11 -12.81 16.39 -8.91
CA LYS A 11 -11.60 15.74 -8.40
C LYS A 11 -10.60 16.75 -7.86
N PRO A 12 -10.11 16.58 -6.63
CA PRO A 12 -9.09 17.44 -6.05
C PRO A 12 -7.71 17.22 -6.68
N ASP A 13 -6.78 18.14 -6.48
CA ASP A 13 -5.44 18.12 -7.09
C ASP A 13 -4.65 16.88 -6.73
N PHE A 14 -4.76 16.35 -5.51
CA PHE A 14 -4.08 15.11 -5.12
C PHE A 14 -4.48 13.91 -5.98
N TYR A 15 -5.67 13.93 -6.59
CA TYR A 15 -6.09 12.89 -7.53
C TYR A 15 -5.32 12.98 -8.85
N ASN A 16 -5.11 14.19 -9.36
CA ASN A 16 -4.45 14.42 -10.66
C ASN A 16 -2.95 14.11 -10.59
N ASN A 17 -2.34 14.28 -9.42
CA ASN A 17 -0.92 14.02 -9.17
C ASN A 17 -0.61 12.57 -8.75
N ALA A 18 -1.64 11.75 -8.56
CA ALA A 18 -1.48 10.39 -8.05
C ALA A 18 -0.87 9.43 -9.09
N PRO A 19 0.00 8.50 -8.67
CA PRO A 19 0.62 7.50 -9.55
C PRO A 19 -0.33 6.38 -9.97
N ILE A 20 -1.49 6.29 -9.34
CA ILE A 20 -2.57 5.31 -9.58
C ILE A 20 -3.92 6.00 -9.49
N GLY A 21 -4.89 5.59 -10.31
CA GLY A 21 -6.18 6.30 -10.38
C GLY A 21 -7.25 5.80 -9.41
N ASP A 22 -7.23 4.54 -9.03
CA ASP A 22 -8.26 3.90 -8.19
C ASP A 22 -8.11 4.24 -6.70
N TYR A 23 -6.90 4.25 -6.17
CA TYR A 23 -6.64 4.49 -4.75
C TYR A 23 -7.06 5.90 -4.29
N PRO A 24 -6.59 7.01 -4.92
CA PRO A 24 -7.03 8.36 -4.54
C PRO A 24 -8.53 8.58 -4.83
N LEU A 25 -9.09 7.94 -5.85
CA LEU A 25 -10.52 8.01 -6.13
C LEU A 25 -11.34 7.38 -4.99
N MET A 26 -10.93 6.22 -4.50
CA MET A 26 -11.60 5.57 -3.35
C MET A 26 -11.56 6.46 -2.11
N ILE A 27 -10.41 7.07 -1.82
CA ILE A 27 -10.27 8.00 -0.69
C ILE A 27 -11.20 9.18 -0.88
N PHE A 28 -11.14 9.85 -2.04
CA PHE A 28 -11.99 11.01 -2.33
C PHE A 28 -13.48 10.71 -2.18
N LEU A 29 -13.96 9.62 -2.79
CA LEU A 29 -15.37 9.22 -2.69
C LEU A 29 -15.79 8.89 -1.25
N SER A 30 -14.88 8.34 -0.44
CA SER A 30 -15.14 8.05 0.98
C SER A 30 -15.23 9.33 1.83
N LEU A 31 -14.58 10.41 1.42
CA LEU A 31 -14.65 11.71 2.11
C LEU A 31 -15.97 12.44 1.85
N ILE A 32 -16.58 12.25 0.68
CA ILE A 32 -17.78 12.97 0.25
C ILE A 32 -19.07 12.15 0.38
N GLY A 33 -18.97 10.84 0.61
CA GLY A 33 -20.15 9.96 0.65
C GLY A 33 -19.96 8.70 1.48
N LYS A 34 -21.06 7.96 1.64
CA LYS A 34 -21.05 6.66 2.32
C LYS A 34 -20.52 5.58 1.41
N VAL A 35 -19.65 4.72 1.95
CA VAL A 35 -19.16 3.52 1.27
C VAL A 35 -20.00 2.33 1.71
N TYR A 36 -20.47 1.55 0.75
CA TYR A 36 -21.16 0.28 0.99
C TYR A 36 -20.27 -0.88 0.55
N TYR A 37 -20.04 -1.84 1.42
CA TYR A 37 -19.30 -3.06 1.14
C TYR A 37 -20.28 -4.19 0.77
N ILE A 38 -20.04 -4.85 -0.36
CA ILE A 38 -20.77 -6.03 -0.80
C ILE A 38 -19.86 -7.23 -0.59
N ASP A 39 -20.25 -8.14 0.31
CA ASP A 39 -19.47 -9.35 0.65
C ASP A 39 -19.75 -10.47 -0.37
N GLU A 40 -19.44 -10.19 -1.63
CA GLU A 40 -19.54 -11.13 -2.73
C GLU A 40 -18.32 -11.09 -3.63
N CYS A 41 -17.89 -12.23 -4.17
CA CYS A 41 -16.80 -12.31 -5.11
C CYS A 41 -17.27 -11.89 -6.52
N MET A 42 -17.14 -10.60 -6.84
CA MET A 42 -17.64 -9.99 -8.08
C MET A 42 -16.58 -9.84 -9.18
N SER A 43 -15.30 -10.12 -8.88
CA SER A 43 -14.21 -9.97 -9.84
C SER A 43 -13.06 -10.91 -9.53
N THR A 44 -12.23 -11.18 -10.55
CA THR A 44 -11.01 -11.98 -10.41
C THR A 44 -9.82 -11.16 -10.85
N TYR A 45 -8.81 -11.07 -9.99
CA TYR A 45 -7.54 -10.42 -10.31
C TYR A 45 -6.54 -11.44 -10.86
N ARG A 46 -5.99 -11.19 -12.05
CA ARG A 46 -4.94 -12.03 -12.65
C ARG A 46 -3.58 -11.62 -12.12
N HIS A 47 -2.92 -12.53 -11.39
CA HIS A 47 -1.55 -12.33 -10.92
C HIS A 47 -0.51 -12.77 -11.95
N ALA A 48 0.69 -12.22 -11.87
CA ALA A 48 1.86 -12.60 -12.66
C ALA A 48 1.65 -12.58 -14.19
N VAL A 49 0.86 -11.63 -14.67
CA VAL A 49 0.67 -11.44 -16.13
C VAL A 49 1.82 -10.58 -16.65
N ALA A 50 2.55 -11.10 -17.64
CA ALA A 50 3.63 -10.38 -18.30
C ALA A 50 3.13 -9.05 -18.89
N GLY A 51 3.88 -7.96 -18.67
CA GLY A 51 3.51 -6.62 -19.11
C GLY A 51 2.41 -5.94 -18.28
N SER A 52 1.93 -6.56 -17.20
CA SER A 52 0.95 -5.94 -16.29
C SER A 52 1.54 -4.71 -15.58
N TRP A 53 0.67 -3.82 -15.12
CA TRP A 53 1.09 -2.66 -14.32
C TRP A 53 1.88 -3.07 -13.08
N THR A 54 1.44 -4.12 -12.39
CA THR A 54 2.09 -4.67 -11.20
C THR A 54 3.50 -5.15 -11.53
N GLU A 55 3.67 -5.95 -12.59
CA GLU A 55 4.98 -6.43 -13.01
C GLU A 55 5.93 -5.26 -13.34
N ARG A 56 5.45 -4.29 -14.12
CA ARG A 56 6.27 -3.14 -14.53
C ARG A 56 6.77 -2.28 -13.37
N ASN A 57 5.99 -2.18 -12.28
CA ASN A 57 6.31 -1.28 -11.16
C ASN A 57 6.95 -1.99 -9.96
N PHE A 58 6.69 -3.29 -9.76
CA PHE A 58 7.18 -4.00 -8.57
C PHE A 58 8.33 -4.97 -8.84
N ASN A 59 8.65 -5.30 -10.10
CA ASN A 59 9.81 -6.14 -10.42
C ASN A 59 11.17 -5.42 -10.31
N ASN A 60 11.16 -4.09 -10.12
CA ASN A 60 12.36 -3.29 -9.96
C ASN A 60 12.25 -2.46 -8.68
N ILE A 61 13.19 -2.68 -7.75
CA ILE A 61 13.21 -2.02 -6.44
C ILE A 61 13.25 -0.48 -6.54
N GLU A 62 13.97 0.04 -7.54
CA GLU A 62 14.05 1.49 -7.77
C GLU A 62 12.72 2.08 -8.22
N LYS A 63 12.02 1.39 -9.12
CA LYS A 63 10.68 1.80 -9.55
C LYS A 63 9.67 1.70 -8.40
N HIS A 64 9.75 0.64 -7.60
CA HIS A 64 8.92 0.47 -6.42
C HIS A 64 9.16 1.60 -5.41
N THR A 65 10.43 1.96 -5.17
CA THR A 65 10.79 3.07 -4.29
C THR A 65 10.18 4.38 -4.78
N ARG A 66 10.38 4.75 -6.04
CA ARG A 66 9.80 5.98 -6.64
C ARG A 66 8.27 5.98 -6.58
N HIS A 67 7.66 4.82 -6.80
CA HIS A 67 6.20 4.69 -6.70
C HIS A 67 5.71 5.00 -5.28
N LEU A 68 6.36 4.45 -4.26
CA LEU A 68 6.01 4.71 -2.86
C LEU A 68 6.28 6.15 -2.43
N GLU A 69 7.35 6.78 -2.92
CA GLU A 69 7.61 8.22 -2.71
C GLU A 69 6.48 9.08 -3.29
N THR A 70 5.97 8.72 -4.47
CA THR A 70 4.82 9.44 -5.07
C THR A 70 3.52 9.19 -4.30
N ILE A 71 3.31 7.98 -3.78
CA ILE A 71 2.19 7.65 -2.88
C ILE A 71 2.28 8.46 -1.59
N GLU A 72 3.46 8.56 -0.99
CA GLU A 72 3.69 9.34 0.23
C GLU A 72 3.32 10.82 0.01
N LYS A 73 3.80 11.41 -1.10
CA LYS A 73 3.45 12.78 -1.47
C LYS A 73 1.93 12.95 -1.61
N MET A 74 1.27 12.06 -2.32
CA MET A 74 -0.19 12.06 -2.46
C MET A 74 -0.90 11.97 -1.11
N LEU A 75 -0.41 11.15 -0.18
CA LEU A 75 -0.99 11.00 1.16
C LEU A 75 -0.88 12.30 1.96
N TRP A 76 0.24 13.02 1.87
CA TRP A 76 0.39 14.34 2.49
C TRP A 76 -0.53 15.40 1.85
N GLU A 77 -0.72 15.38 0.53
CA GLU A 77 -1.70 16.25 -0.15
C GLU A 77 -3.15 15.95 0.30
N ILE A 78 -3.47 14.68 0.59
CA ILE A 78 -4.76 14.28 1.17
C ILE A 78 -4.90 14.81 2.61
N ASP A 79 -3.84 14.74 3.40
CA ASP A 79 -3.85 15.24 4.77
C ASP A 79 -4.13 16.74 4.81
N GLU A 80 -3.45 17.52 3.97
CA GLU A 80 -3.70 18.94 3.80
C GLU A 80 -5.14 19.21 3.32
N TYR A 81 -5.62 18.49 2.31
CA TYR A 81 -6.99 18.60 1.80
C TYR A 81 -8.04 18.34 2.89
N THR A 82 -7.79 17.41 3.78
CA THR A 82 -8.67 17.05 4.90
C THR A 82 -8.43 17.92 6.14
N LYS A 83 -7.63 18.97 6.05
CA LYS A 83 -7.26 19.85 7.18
C LYS A 83 -6.69 19.07 8.36
N TYR A 84 -5.83 18.10 8.07
CA TYR A 84 -5.10 17.27 9.03
C TYR A 84 -5.97 16.39 9.94
N VAL A 85 -7.22 16.13 9.55
CA VAL A 85 -8.13 15.27 10.33
C VAL A 85 -7.65 13.82 10.37
N TYR A 86 -6.92 13.39 9.34
CA TYR A 86 -6.48 12.00 9.20
C TYR A 86 -4.97 11.81 9.36
N SER A 87 -4.22 12.81 9.86
CA SER A 87 -2.75 12.78 9.97
C SER A 87 -2.22 11.50 10.58
N HIS A 88 -2.77 11.08 11.71
CA HIS A 88 -2.35 9.84 12.38
C HIS A 88 -2.51 8.58 11.50
N THR A 89 -3.59 8.49 10.72
CA THR A 89 -3.82 7.35 9.82
C THR A 89 -2.87 7.40 8.63
N ILE A 90 -2.59 8.60 8.12
CA ILE A 90 -1.68 8.84 7.02
C ILE A 90 -0.25 8.50 7.44
N GLU A 91 0.22 9.01 8.56
CA GLU A 91 1.54 8.68 9.13
C GLU A 91 1.73 7.17 9.30
N LYS A 92 0.76 6.48 9.91
CA LYS A 92 0.80 5.01 10.04
C LYS A 92 0.87 4.30 8.69
N THR A 93 0.18 4.81 7.68
CA THR A 93 0.20 4.24 6.33
C THR A 93 1.56 4.42 5.68
N ILE A 94 2.18 5.60 5.83
CA ILE A 94 3.52 5.89 5.34
C ILE A 94 4.56 5.00 6.02
N VAL A 95 4.52 4.89 7.36
CA VAL A 95 5.40 3.99 8.13
C VAL A 95 5.25 2.54 7.66
N LYS A 96 4.02 2.08 7.44
CA LYS A 96 3.74 0.74 6.92
C LYS A 96 4.34 0.53 5.52
N ASN A 97 4.19 1.49 4.62
CA ASN A 97 4.74 1.42 3.26
C ASN A 97 6.28 1.35 3.31
N LYS A 98 6.91 2.20 4.11
CA LYS A 98 8.37 2.21 4.35
C LYS A 98 8.86 0.90 4.94
N PHE A 99 8.12 0.33 5.88
CA PHE A 99 8.42 -0.96 6.49
C PHE A 99 8.51 -2.07 5.43
N TYR A 100 7.50 -2.22 4.59
CA TYR A 100 7.50 -3.25 3.55
C TYR A 100 8.54 -3.00 2.47
N LEU A 101 8.78 -1.74 2.08
CA LEU A 101 9.85 -1.40 1.14
C LEU A 101 11.23 -1.82 1.67
N LEU A 102 11.53 -1.58 2.94
CA LEU A 102 12.79 -2.01 3.54
C LEU A 102 12.91 -3.54 3.60
N LEU A 103 11.80 -4.25 3.81
CA LEU A 103 11.80 -5.72 3.71
C LEU A 103 12.11 -6.20 2.29
N ASP A 104 11.51 -5.59 1.27
CA ASP A 104 11.75 -5.92 -0.14
C ASP A 104 13.21 -5.61 -0.53
N GLN A 105 13.82 -4.59 0.08
CA GLN A 105 15.25 -4.29 -0.05
C GLN A 105 16.15 -5.24 0.76
N GLY A 106 15.61 -6.18 1.51
CA GLY A 106 16.37 -7.10 2.37
C GLY A 106 16.93 -6.46 3.65
N LYS A 107 16.53 -5.22 3.99
CA LYS A 107 17.05 -4.43 5.12
C LYS A 107 16.33 -4.72 6.44
N ILE A 108 16.26 -6.01 6.82
CA ILE A 108 15.54 -6.45 8.04
C ILE A 108 16.04 -5.78 9.33
N GLN A 109 17.31 -5.40 9.40
CA GLN A 109 17.84 -4.75 10.60
C GLN A 109 17.33 -3.31 10.75
N GLU A 110 16.97 -2.66 9.65
CA GLU A 110 16.43 -1.29 9.68
C GLU A 110 14.98 -1.26 10.16
N VAL A 111 14.17 -2.28 9.84
CA VAL A 111 12.78 -2.38 10.30
C VAL A 111 12.65 -2.68 11.81
N LYS A 112 13.75 -2.99 12.48
CA LYS A 112 13.81 -3.22 13.94
C LYS A 112 14.31 -1.99 14.71
N LYS A 113 14.22 -0.78 14.13
CA LYS A 113 14.71 0.46 14.74
C LYS A 113 13.65 1.57 14.68
N GLY A 114 13.71 2.49 15.66
CA GLY A 114 12.86 3.66 15.70
C GLY A 114 11.37 3.32 15.62
N GLU A 115 10.59 4.13 14.93
CA GLU A 115 9.15 3.99 14.73
C GLU A 115 8.73 2.67 14.03
N LEU A 116 9.62 2.08 13.21
CA LEU A 116 9.38 0.81 12.53
C LEU A 116 9.41 -0.37 13.49
N LEU A 117 10.12 -0.24 14.64
CA LEU A 117 10.18 -1.29 15.66
C LEU A 117 8.82 -1.57 16.28
N ASP A 118 8.03 -0.54 16.53
CA ASP A 118 6.69 -0.69 17.10
C ASP A 118 5.80 -1.46 16.11
N PHE A 119 5.83 -1.07 14.82
CA PHE A 119 5.12 -1.79 13.77
C PHE A 119 5.60 -3.25 13.65
N TYR A 120 6.92 -3.50 13.74
CA TYR A 120 7.47 -4.86 13.73
C TYR A 120 6.97 -5.67 14.95
N ASN A 121 6.90 -5.06 16.13
CA ASN A 121 6.46 -5.73 17.35
C ASN A 121 4.98 -6.13 17.30
N ASP A 122 4.15 -5.32 16.66
CA ASP A 122 2.71 -5.56 16.48
C ASP A 122 2.42 -6.71 15.50
N LEU A 123 3.38 -7.11 14.66
CA LEU A 123 3.21 -8.23 13.76
C LEU A 123 3.00 -9.55 14.52
N SER A 124 2.11 -10.38 14.00
CA SER A 124 1.89 -11.73 14.52
C SER A 124 3.16 -12.60 14.41
N LYS A 125 3.26 -13.62 15.23
CA LYS A 125 4.36 -14.61 15.16
C LYS A 125 4.50 -15.21 13.77
N LYS A 126 3.37 -15.46 13.08
CA LYS A 126 3.33 -16.00 11.71
C LYS A 126 3.95 -15.04 10.68
N GLU A 127 3.66 -13.74 10.79
CA GLU A 127 4.24 -12.71 9.90
C GLU A 127 5.73 -12.55 10.16
N LYS A 128 6.16 -12.48 11.42
CA LYS A 128 7.59 -12.47 11.79
C LYS A 128 8.34 -13.68 11.22
N LEU A 129 7.74 -14.86 11.33
CA LEU A 129 8.31 -16.08 10.74
C LEU A 129 8.42 -15.98 9.21
N LYS A 130 7.39 -15.47 8.53
CA LYS A 130 7.43 -15.26 7.07
C LYS A 130 8.58 -14.33 6.66
N ILE A 131 8.77 -13.21 7.37
CA ILE A 131 9.86 -12.27 7.11
C ILE A 131 11.22 -12.95 7.23
N HIS A 132 11.44 -13.72 8.28
CA HIS A 132 12.70 -14.44 8.47
C HIS A 132 12.91 -15.56 7.43
N LEU A 133 11.89 -16.34 7.13
CA LEU A 133 11.97 -17.39 6.11
C LEU A 133 12.24 -16.79 4.73
N ASN A 134 11.61 -15.69 4.37
CA ASN A 134 11.86 -15.02 3.09
C ASN A 134 13.33 -14.64 2.91
N LYS A 135 13.99 -14.17 3.99
CA LYS A 135 15.39 -13.77 3.94
C LYS A 135 16.37 -14.95 3.96
N TYR A 136 16.17 -15.89 4.87
CA TYR A 136 17.19 -16.91 5.20
C TYR A 136 16.91 -18.27 4.55
N ALA A 137 15.66 -18.56 4.22
CA ALA A 137 15.24 -19.84 3.67
C ALA A 137 14.03 -19.71 2.72
N PRO A 138 14.17 -18.99 1.58
CA PRO A 138 13.04 -18.70 0.68
C PRO A 138 12.37 -19.95 0.12
N ASN A 139 13.10 -21.06 -0.03
CA ASN A 139 12.54 -22.33 -0.48
C ASN A 139 11.58 -22.94 0.56
N LEU A 140 11.88 -22.78 1.86
CA LEU A 140 10.99 -23.24 2.92
C LEU A 140 9.71 -22.38 2.96
N LEU A 141 9.80 -21.09 2.66
CA LEU A 141 8.61 -20.22 2.59
C LEU A 141 7.58 -20.77 1.59
N LYS A 142 8.02 -21.19 0.40
CA LYS A 142 7.15 -21.77 -0.64
C LYS A 142 6.45 -23.05 -0.17
N ILE A 143 7.15 -23.89 0.61
CA ILE A 143 6.61 -25.14 1.14
C ILE A 143 5.55 -24.87 2.22
N PHE A 144 5.86 -24.00 3.18
CA PHE A 144 4.98 -23.76 4.34
C PHE A 144 3.76 -22.88 4.03
N PHE A 145 3.86 -21.98 3.05
CA PHE A 145 2.80 -21.00 2.78
C PHE A 145 2.14 -21.16 1.41
N ARG A 146 2.50 -22.20 0.62
CA ARG A 146 1.93 -22.50 -0.72
C ARG A 146 1.84 -21.25 -1.62
N ILE A 147 2.91 -20.48 -1.69
CA ILE A 147 3.02 -19.30 -2.54
C ILE A 147 3.69 -19.68 -3.87
#